data_1e0eb48437d4774f7b81eae87e7b2553
#
_entry.id   1e0eb48437d4774f7b81eae87e7b2553
#
_cell.length_a   1.000
_cell.length_b   1.000
_cell.length_c   1.000
_cell.angle_alpha   90.00
_cell.angle_beta   90.00
_cell.angle_gamma   90.00
#
_symmetry.space_group_name_H-M   'P 1'
#
loop_
_entity.id
_entity.type
_entity.pdbx_description
1 polymer ?
#
loop_
_entity_poly.entity_id
_entity_poly.type
_entity_poly.pdbx_seq_one_letter_code
_entity_poly.pdbx_strand_id
1 'polypeptide(L)' 'MTPDTLEKLVSMKMPYGKYAGRLLCDLPANYLSWFAREGFPKGQLGELLEVMHTLDHNDLTHLLAPLKIKDPSKK' A
#
# COMPACT_ATOMS: atom_id res chain seq x y z
N MET A 1 0.50 -13.05 4.48
CA MET A 1 -0.12 -12.18 3.46
C MET A 1 -1.11 -12.98 2.63
N THR A 2 -2.26 -12.44 2.42
CA THR A 2 -3.33 -13.10 1.67
C THR A 2 -3.62 -12.32 0.39
N PRO A 3 -4.28 -12.95 -0.60
CA PRO A 3 -4.69 -12.21 -1.80
C PRO A 3 -5.58 -11.02 -1.45
N ASP A 4 -6.38 -11.16 -0.39
CA ASP A 4 -7.23 -10.09 0.07
C ASP A 4 -6.42 -8.88 0.52
N THR A 5 -5.30 -9.12 1.17
CA THR A 5 -4.42 -8.05 1.61
C THR A 5 -3.87 -7.27 0.41
N LEU A 6 -3.44 -8.00 -0.62
CA LEU A 6 -2.92 -7.35 -1.82
C LEU A 6 -3.99 -6.53 -2.52
N GLU A 7 -5.22 -7.04 -2.58
CA GLU A 7 -6.31 -6.30 -3.20
C GLU A 7 -6.60 -5.00 -2.46
N LYS A 8 -6.52 -5.04 -1.14
CA LYS A 8 -6.75 -3.82 -0.36
C LYS A 8 -5.69 -2.78 -0.61
N LEU A 9 -4.46 -3.20 -0.86
CA LEU A 9 -3.40 -2.25 -1.16
C LEU A 9 -3.67 -1.46 -2.43
N VAL A 10 -4.34 -2.06 -3.40
CA VAL A 10 -4.62 -1.39 -4.66
C VAL A 10 -5.99 -0.73 -4.70
N SER A 11 -6.82 -0.90 -3.68
CA SER A 11 -8.16 -0.33 -3.67
C SER A 11 -8.40 0.62 -2.50
N MET A 12 -7.68 0.48 -1.42
CA MET A 12 -7.90 1.28 -0.23
C MET A 12 -7.09 2.56 -0.29
N LYS A 13 -7.71 3.66 0.11
CA LYS A 13 -7.05 4.96 0.11
C LYS A 13 -6.56 5.30 1.50
N MET A 14 -5.49 6.09 1.54
CA MET A 14 -4.98 6.61 2.81
C MET A 14 -6.02 7.52 3.44
N PRO A 15 -6.45 7.23 4.67
CA PRO A 15 -7.56 7.99 5.27
C PRO A 15 -7.15 9.34 5.85
N TYR A 16 -5.87 9.57 6.07
CA TYR A 16 -5.43 10.81 6.68
C TYR A 16 -3.97 11.08 6.34
N GLY A 17 -3.49 12.21 6.76
CA GLY A 17 -2.09 12.57 6.62
C GLY A 17 -1.78 13.26 5.31
N LYS A 18 -0.50 13.38 5.03
CA LYS A 18 -0.02 14.13 3.88
C LYS A 18 -0.52 13.56 2.55
N TYR A 19 -0.73 12.26 2.50
CA TYR A 19 -1.13 11.58 1.27
C TYR A 19 -2.55 11.05 1.34
N ALA A 20 -3.39 11.68 2.15
CA ALA A 20 -4.79 11.27 2.24
C ALA A 20 -5.43 11.28 0.86
N GLY A 21 -6.21 10.24 0.57
CA GLY A 21 -6.88 10.10 -0.71
C GLY A 21 -6.09 9.34 -1.76
N ARG A 22 -4.82 9.09 -1.51
CA ARG A 22 -4.01 8.27 -2.42
C ARG A 22 -4.18 6.80 -2.08
N LEU A 23 -4.11 5.95 -3.10
CA LEU A 23 -4.12 4.51 -2.85
C LEU A 23 -2.88 4.12 -2.06
N LEU A 24 -3.03 3.10 -1.22
CA LEU A 24 -1.90 2.66 -0.41
C LEU A 24 -0.72 2.23 -1.26
N CYS A 25 -0.99 1.62 -2.41
CA CYS A 25 0.09 1.18 -3.30
C CYS A 25 0.79 2.34 -4.00
N ASP A 26 0.23 3.53 -3.94
CA ASP A 26 0.83 4.70 -4.56
C ASP A 26 1.59 5.59 -3.59
N LEU A 27 1.73 5.16 -2.35
CA LEU A 27 2.47 5.94 -1.37
C LEU A 27 3.96 5.86 -1.65
N PRO A 28 4.69 6.99 -1.50
CA PRO A 28 6.13 6.96 -1.77
C PRO A 28 6.90 6.13 -0.75
N ALA A 29 8.03 5.61 -1.19
CA ALA A 29 8.84 4.75 -0.35
C ALA A 29 9.32 5.47 0.92
N ASN A 30 9.69 6.74 0.81
CA ASN A 30 10.19 7.47 1.97
C ASN A 30 9.08 7.69 3.01
N TYR A 31 7.83 7.80 2.57
CA TYR A 31 6.73 7.91 3.50
C TYR A 31 6.52 6.60 4.26
N LEU A 32 6.61 5.48 3.55
CA LEU A 32 6.51 4.17 4.19
C LEU A 32 7.67 3.95 5.15
N SER A 33 8.87 4.35 4.78
CA SER A 33 10.03 4.23 5.64
C SER A 33 9.88 5.08 6.90
N TRP A 34 9.24 6.23 6.77
CA TRP A 34 8.96 7.07 7.94
C TRP A 34 8.11 6.31 8.95
N PHE A 35 7.06 5.63 8.47
CA PHE A 35 6.25 4.81 9.36
C PHE A 35 7.06 3.69 10.00
N ALA A 36 7.98 3.11 9.23
CA ALA A 36 8.80 2.03 9.78
C ALA A 36 9.67 2.52 10.95
N ARG A 37 10.11 3.77 10.89
CA ARG A 37 10.90 4.34 11.97
C ARG A 37 10.05 4.80 13.15
N GLU A 38 8.92 5.43 12.85
CA GLU A 38 8.07 6.02 13.90
C GLU A 38 7.08 5.02 14.48
N GLY A 39 6.82 3.95 13.78
CA GLY A 39 5.83 2.98 14.19
C GLY A 39 4.60 3.05 13.31
N PHE A 40 4.14 1.87 12.89
CA PHE A 40 2.93 1.81 12.07
C PHE A 40 1.69 2.02 12.93
N PRO A 41 0.61 2.62 12.36
CA PRO A 41 -0.63 2.75 13.10
C PRO A 41 -1.17 1.38 13.51
N LYS A 42 -2.01 1.37 14.51
CA LYS A 42 -2.64 0.14 14.94
C LYS A 42 -3.79 -0.21 14.00
N GLY A 43 -4.15 -1.51 14.01
CA GLY A 43 -5.28 -1.98 13.25
C GLY A 43 -4.92 -2.33 11.81
N GLN A 44 -5.96 -2.45 10.99
CA GLN A 44 -5.79 -2.92 9.62
C GLN A 44 -4.92 -1.98 8.79
N LEU A 45 -5.08 -0.69 8.98
CA LEU A 45 -4.30 0.26 8.21
C LEU A 45 -2.80 0.06 8.45
N GLY A 46 -2.41 -0.14 9.71
CA GLY A 46 -1.01 -0.36 10.04
C GLY A 46 -0.49 -1.64 9.41
N GLU A 47 -1.29 -2.69 9.42
CA GLU A 47 -0.89 -3.94 8.80
C GLU A 47 -0.68 -3.77 7.29
N LEU A 48 -1.58 -3.03 6.65
CA LEU A 48 -1.46 -2.80 5.21
C LEU A 48 -0.24 -1.96 4.88
N LEU A 49 0.03 -0.93 5.68
CA LEU A 49 1.20 -0.10 5.46
C LEU A 49 2.49 -0.89 5.66
N GLU A 50 2.49 -1.77 6.63
CA GLU A 50 3.66 -2.62 6.88
C GLU A 50 3.90 -3.56 5.72
N VAL A 51 2.85 -4.16 5.19
CA VAL A 51 2.96 -5.03 4.02
C VAL A 51 3.48 -4.23 2.83
N MET A 52 2.93 -3.04 2.61
CA MET A 52 3.37 -2.21 1.50
C MET A 52 4.83 -1.84 1.62
N HIS A 53 5.27 -1.49 2.83
CA HIS A 53 6.67 -1.19 3.08
C HIS A 53 7.55 -2.40 2.76
N THR A 54 7.12 -3.58 3.18
CA THR A 54 7.86 -4.80 2.91
C THR A 54 7.99 -5.06 1.42
N LEU A 55 6.89 -4.90 0.68
CA LEU A 55 6.93 -5.10 -0.76
C LEU A 55 7.88 -4.12 -1.43
N ASP A 56 7.82 -2.87 -1.02
CA ASP A 56 8.66 -1.85 -1.60
C ASP A 56 10.13 -2.08 -1.27
N HIS A 57 10.39 -2.43 -0.02
CA HIS A 57 11.77 -2.65 0.44
C HIS A 57 12.43 -3.82 -0.28
N ASN A 58 11.66 -4.83 -0.64
CA ASN A 58 12.17 -6.02 -1.32
C ASN A 58 11.96 -5.98 -2.82
N ASP A 59 11.57 -4.82 -3.35
CA ASP A 59 11.36 -4.65 -4.79
C ASP A 59 10.32 -5.63 -5.33
N LEU A 60 9.25 -5.83 -4.57
CA LEU A 60 8.20 -6.76 -4.94
C LEU A 60 6.91 -6.06 -5.33
N THR A 61 6.95 -4.75 -5.53
CA THR A 61 5.73 -3.99 -5.88
C THR A 61 5.14 -4.44 -7.19
N HIS A 62 5.94 -5.09 -8.05
CA HIS A 62 5.40 -5.62 -9.30
C HIS A 62 4.30 -6.66 -9.07
N LEU A 63 4.24 -7.24 -7.89
CA LEU A 63 3.17 -8.19 -7.56
C LEU A 63 1.80 -7.53 -7.56
N LEU A 64 1.76 -6.21 -7.42
CA LEU A 64 0.49 -5.47 -7.41
C LEU A 64 0.02 -5.08 -8.81
N ALA A 65 0.90 -5.14 -9.79
CA ALA A 65 0.56 -4.69 -11.14
C ALA A 65 -0.63 -5.41 -11.74
N PRO A 66 -0.74 -6.74 -11.64
CA PRO A 66 -1.91 -7.42 -12.20
C PRO A 66 -3.22 -6.97 -11.56
N LEU A 67 -3.19 -6.65 -10.28
CA LEU A 67 -4.39 -6.20 -9.58
C LEU A 67 -4.80 -4.81 -10.02
N LYS A 68 -3.82 -3.94 -10.27
CA LYS A 68 -4.10 -2.59 -10.75
C LYS A 68 -4.70 -2.60 -12.14
N ILE A 69 -4.31 -3.55 -12.95
CA ILE A 69 -4.77 -3.65 -14.33
C ILE A 69 -6.21 -4.14 -14.43
N LYS A 70 -6.75 -4.65 -13.35
CA LYS A 70 -8.12 -5.15 -13.35
C LYS A 70 -9.15 -4.07 -13.61
N ASP A 71 -8.80 -2.83 -13.43
CA ASP A 71 -9.71 -1.73 -13.70
C ASP A 71 -10.05 -1.70 -15.19
N PRO A 72 -11.31 -1.94 -15.56
CA PRO A 72 -11.67 -2.00 -16.98
C PRO A 72 -11.50 -0.68 -17.69
N SER A 73 -11.50 0.42 -16.96
CA SER A 73 -11.35 1.72 -17.59
C SER A 73 -9.94 1.95 -18.12
N LYS A 74 -9.04 1.06 -17.79
CA LYS A 74 -7.66 1.19 -18.24
C LYS A 74 -7.44 0.71 -19.65
N LYS A 75 -8.41 0.17 -20.28
CA LYS A 75 -8.26 -0.42 -21.62
C LYS A 75 -7.72 0.54 -22.65
#